data_ba34f24cacfdee4fecb9ccd0c501b55a
#
_entry.id   ba34f24cacfdee4fecb9ccd0c501b55a
#
_cell.length_a   1.000
_cell.length_b   1.000
_cell.length_c   1.000
_cell.angle_alpha   90.00
_cell.angle_beta   90.00
_cell.angle_gamma   90.00
#
_symmetry.space_group_name_H-M   'P 1'
#
loop_
_entity.id
_entity.type
_entity.pdbx_description
1 polymer ?
#
loop_
_entity_poly.entity_id
_entity_poly.type
_entity_poly.pdbx_seq_one_letter_code
_entity_poly.pdbx_strand_id
1 'polypeptide(L)'
;DGSLALPVMDYNAEPPPEIIAAYRKVQPPFDEVYSSLLPMALIHGLQLFWQQQAFPRDFARVKTVVPWIQYVAYCLSGKLVTEISGMACQSHLLNIRDGGYSSLVKRMGWEPLFPPMAKAWETIGTLRGEFLGNGFRGRGNVLAGVHDSNANYLRYLAGGQKKFTLLSTGTWIIGFD
;
A
#
# COMPACT_ATOMS: atom_id res chain seq x y z
N ASP A 1 16.96 10.09 3.46
CA ASP A 1 18.01 9.14 3.77
C ASP A 1 17.51 7.69 3.76
N GLY A 2 16.20 7.45 3.70
CA GLY A 2 15.57 6.13 3.69
C GLY A 2 15.31 5.54 5.08
N SER A 3 15.61 6.29 6.15
CA SER A 3 15.24 5.86 7.50
C SER A 3 13.74 5.99 7.73
N LEU A 4 13.20 5.14 8.61
CA LEU A 4 11.82 5.22 9.03
C LEU A 4 11.62 6.47 9.92
N ALA A 5 10.69 7.33 9.55
CA ALA A 5 10.30 8.49 10.38
C ALA A 5 9.48 8.05 11.61
N LEU A 6 8.74 6.96 11.47
CA LEU A 6 7.91 6.31 12.49
C LEU A 6 8.10 4.79 12.40
N PRO A 7 7.92 4.04 13.49
CA PRO A 7 7.85 2.58 13.43
C PRO A 7 6.73 2.11 12.50
N VAL A 8 6.93 0.97 11.85
CA VAL A 8 5.86 0.30 11.09
C VAL A 8 4.77 -0.10 12.08
N MET A 9 3.54 0.28 11.77
CA MET A 9 2.40 -0.07 12.62
C MET A 9 1.98 -1.52 12.39
N ASP A 10 1.77 -2.25 13.48
CA ASP A 10 1.14 -3.57 13.42
C ASP A 10 -0.34 -3.39 13.02
N TYR A 11 -0.77 -4.06 11.97
CA TYR A 11 -2.15 -4.02 11.52
C TYR A 11 -3.14 -4.66 12.51
N ASN A 12 -2.67 -5.49 13.46
CA ASN A 12 -3.47 -6.00 14.57
C ASN A 12 -3.57 -5.02 15.75
N ALA A 13 -2.89 -3.87 15.71
CA ALA A 13 -3.02 -2.88 16.76
C ALA A 13 -4.47 -2.36 16.84
N GLU A 14 -4.96 -2.21 18.05
CA GLU A 14 -6.31 -1.68 18.30
C GLU A 14 -6.24 -0.16 18.44
N PRO A 15 -6.81 0.60 17.48
CA PRO A 15 -6.85 2.04 17.60
C PRO A 15 -7.72 2.46 18.80
N PRO A 16 -7.31 3.48 19.57
CA PRO A 16 -8.14 4.05 20.63
C PRO A 16 -9.53 4.47 20.12
N PRO A 17 -10.60 4.34 20.92
CA PRO A 17 -11.97 4.68 20.49
C PRO A 17 -12.11 6.11 19.99
N GLU A 18 -11.37 7.06 20.56
CA GLU A 18 -11.34 8.45 20.12
C GLU A 18 -10.70 8.63 18.74
N ILE A 19 -9.70 7.82 18.39
CA ILE A 19 -9.10 7.80 17.04
C ILE A 19 -10.11 7.28 16.03
N ILE A 20 -10.81 6.19 16.34
CA ILE A 20 -11.88 5.66 15.47
C ILE A 20 -12.99 6.68 15.28
N ALA A 21 -13.44 7.32 16.37
CA ALA A 21 -14.49 8.35 16.30
C ALA A 21 -14.07 9.57 15.48
N ALA A 22 -12.82 9.99 15.59
CA ALA A 22 -12.25 11.08 14.79
C ALA A 22 -12.08 10.67 13.32
N TYR A 23 -11.58 9.45 13.06
CA TYR A 23 -11.39 8.94 11.71
C TYR A 23 -12.71 8.82 10.94
N ARG A 24 -13.79 8.36 11.59
CA ARG A 24 -15.12 8.27 10.97
C ARG A 24 -15.65 9.60 10.44
N LYS A 25 -15.19 10.73 10.96
CA LYS A 25 -15.57 12.08 10.47
C LYS A 25 -14.85 12.47 9.17
N VAL A 26 -13.74 11.82 8.87
CA VAL A 26 -12.89 12.14 7.73
C VAL A 26 -12.76 11.00 6.72
N GLN A 27 -13.17 9.78 7.08
CA GLN A 27 -13.11 8.63 6.17
C GLN A 27 -13.87 8.91 4.87
N PRO A 28 -13.41 8.39 3.73
CA PRO A 28 -14.11 8.54 2.47
C PRO A 28 -15.41 7.73 2.47
N PRO A 29 -16.42 8.11 1.67
CA PRO A 29 -17.62 7.31 1.50
C PRO A 29 -17.30 5.97 0.85
N PHE A 30 -18.10 4.94 1.17
CA PHE A 30 -17.88 3.58 0.68
C PHE A 30 -17.83 3.50 -0.85
N ASP A 31 -18.73 4.20 -1.52
CA ASP A 31 -18.84 4.19 -2.99
C ASP A 31 -17.67 4.91 -3.72
N GLU A 32 -16.79 5.55 -2.98
CA GLU A 32 -15.54 6.10 -3.51
C GLU A 32 -14.41 5.06 -3.46
N VAL A 33 -14.31 4.29 -2.39
CA VAL A 33 -13.15 3.42 -2.11
C VAL A 33 -13.48 1.92 -2.13
N TYR A 34 -14.76 1.56 -2.16
CA TYR A 34 -15.29 0.19 -2.09
C TYR A 34 -14.65 -0.68 -0.98
N SER A 35 -14.25 -0.02 0.10
CA SER A 35 -13.68 -0.67 1.27
C SER A 35 -14.38 -0.18 2.53
N SER A 36 -14.86 -1.10 3.35
CA SER A 36 -15.43 -0.80 4.66
C SER A 36 -14.32 -0.48 5.66
N LEU A 37 -14.67 0.24 6.72
CA LEU A 37 -13.77 0.37 7.86
C LEU A 37 -13.67 -0.98 8.57
N LEU A 38 -12.54 -1.64 8.39
CA LEU A 38 -12.24 -2.93 9.00
C LEU A 38 -11.78 -2.75 10.46
N PRO A 39 -11.91 -3.80 11.29
CA PRO A 39 -11.45 -3.75 12.68
C PRO A 39 -9.93 -3.59 12.76
N MET A 40 -9.43 -3.26 13.94
CA MET A 40 -8.01 -3.05 14.21
C MET A 40 -7.42 -1.94 13.31
N ALA A 41 -6.13 -1.95 13.07
CA ALA A 41 -5.46 -1.00 12.18
C ALA A 41 -5.30 -1.56 10.75
N LEU A 42 -6.27 -2.33 10.25
CA LEU A 42 -6.20 -2.95 8.92
C LEU A 42 -6.26 -1.94 7.77
N ILE A 43 -6.88 -0.79 7.97
CA ILE A 43 -7.01 0.25 6.94
C ILE A 43 -5.79 1.17 6.95
N HIS A 44 -5.02 1.23 5.88
CA HIS A 44 -3.80 2.06 5.79
C HIS A 44 -4.07 3.55 6.05
N GLY A 45 -5.18 4.08 5.54
CA GLY A 45 -5.57 5.46 5.82
C GLY A 45 -5.84 5.72 7.30
N LEU A 46 -6.40 4.72 8.02
CA LEU A 46 -6.55 4.80 9.47
C LEU A 46 -5.19 4.77 10.18
N GLN A 47 -4.25 3.93 9.72
CA GLN A 47 -2.90 3.90 10.29
C GLN A 47 -2.22 5.27 10.17
N LEU A 48 -2.23 5.87 8.97
CA LEU A 48 -1.66 7.19 8.74
C LEU A 48 -2.33 8.27 9.59
N PHE A 49 -3.66 8.26 9.65
CA PHE A 49 -4.42 9.19 10.48
C PHE A 49 -4.04 9.04 11.95
N TRP A 50 -4.01 7.82 12.46
CA TRP A 50 -3.64 7.55 13.85
C TRP A 50 -2.21 8.00 14.15
N GLN A 51 -1.25 7.66 13.30
CA GLN A 51 0.14 8.09 13.47
C GLN A 51 0.27 9.62 13.46
N GLN A 52 -0.45 10.30 12.57
CA GLN A 52 -0.45 11.76 12.52
C GLN A 52 -1.02 12.40 13.79
N GLN A 53 -2.07 11.80 14.36
CA GLN A 53 -2.68 12.32 15.61
C GLN A 53 -1.82 12.01 16.84
N ALA A 54 -1.29 10.80 16.92
CA ALA A 54 -0.53 10.35 18.08
C ALA A 54 0.91 10.90 18.11
N PHE A 55 1.52 11.08 16.94
CA PHE A 55 2.93 11.47 16.81
C PHE A 55 3.11 12.66 15.83
N PRO A 56 2.45 13.81 16.09
CA PRO A 56 2.42 14.90 15.11
C PRO A 56 3.81 15.47 14.79
N ARG A 57 4.73 15.49 15.75
CA ARG A 57 6.11 15.98 15.53
C ARG A 57 6.92 15.06 14.62
N ASP A 58 6.80 13.74 14.81
CA ASP A 58 7.49 12.77 13.98
C ASP A 58 6.83 12.64 12.62
N PHE A 59 5.51 12.67 12.57
CA PHE A 59 4.75 12.68 11.32
C PHE A 59 5.10 13.89 10.43
N ALA A 60 5.35 15.05 11.01
CA ALA A 60 5.79 16.25 10.27
C ALA A 60 7.16 16.07 9.56
N ARG A 61 7.94 15.07 9.97
CA ARG A 61 9.23 14.71 9.34
C ARG A 61 9.07 13.71 8.19
N VAL A 62 7.89 13.09 8.04
CA VAL A 62 7.61 12.13 6.96
C VAL A 62 7.76 12.84 5.62
N LYS A 63 8.60 12.31 4.77
CA LYS A 63 8.81 12.78 3.40
C LYS A 63 8.11 11.92 2.38
N THR A 64 7.94 10.63 2.70
CA THR A 64 7.37 9.66 1.77
C THR A 64 6.63 8.59 2.54
N VAL A 65 5.48 8.21 2.01
CA VAL A 65 4.67 7.07 2.46
C VAL A 65 4.60 6.07 1.32
N VAL A 66 4.88 4.81 1.62
CA VAL A 66 4.75 3.71 0.65
C VAL A 66 4.10 2.50 1.31
N PRO A 67 3.29 1.73 0.58
CA PRO A 67 2.86 0.42 1.03
C PRO A 67 4.05 -0.52 1.29
N TRP A 68 3.86 -1.53 2.13
CA TRP A 68 4.90 -2.49 2.48
C TRP A 68 5.59 -3.13 1.27
N ILE A 69 4.81 -3.47 0.25
CA ILE A 69 5.32 -4.08 -1.00
C ILE A 69 6.33 -3.15 -1.67
N GLN A 70 5.99 -1.86 -1.81
CA GLN A 70 6.85 -0.87 -2.44
C GLN A 70 8.04 -0.49 -1.55
N TYR A 71 7.90 -0.64 -0.23
CA TYR A 71 9.05 -0.50 0.66
C TYR A 71 10.10 -1.60 0.41
N VAL A 72 9.67 -2.85 0.23
CA VAL A 72 10.58 -3.95 -0.15
C VAL A 72 11.23 -3.68 -1.51
N ALA A 73 10.45 -3.25 -2.51
CA ALA A 73 10.97 -2.88 -3.81
C ALA A 73 11.99 -1.72 -3.73
N TYR A 74 11.74 -0.74 -2.84
CA TYR A 74 12.70 0.32 -2.54
C TYR A 74 13.99 -0.21 -1.90
N CYS A 75 13.90 -1.10 -0.92
CA CYS A 75 15.08 -1.71 -0.29
C CYS A 75 15.96 -2.39 -1.35
N LEU A 76 15.34 -3.07 -2.31
CA LEU A 76 16.04 -3.80 -3.37
C LEU A 76 16.66 -2.88 -4.44
N SER A 77 15.96 -1.79 -4.82
CA SER A 77 16.32 -0.96 -5.98
C SER A 77 16.82 0.44 -5.65
N GLY A 78 16.47 0.96 -4.47
CA GLY A 78 16.67 2.36 -4.11
C GLY A 78 15.68 3.32 -4.76
N LYS A 79 14.62 2.83 -5.44
CA LYS A 79 13.62 3.65 -6.13
C LYS A 79 12.30 3.62 -5.38
N LEU A 80 11.75 4.82 -5.12
CA LEU A 80 10.46 4.99 -4.46
C LEU A 80 9.37 5.14 -5.51
N VAL A 81 8.39 4.25 -5.45
CA VAL A 81 7.16 4.30 -6.25
C VAL A 81 5.97 3.87 -5.39
N THR A 82 4.77 4.15 -5.84
CA THR A 82 3.55 3.47 -5.37
C THR A 82 2.99 2.58 -6.48
N GLU A 83 2.03 1.73 -6.15
CA GLU A 83 1.36 0.85 -7.11
C GLU A 83 -0.10 0.67 -6.70
N ILE A 84 -0.98 0.56 -7.70
CA ILE A 84 -2.42 0.67 -7.50
C ILE A 84 -2.99 -0.40 -6.56
N SER A 85 -2.53 -1.65 -6.65
CA SER A 85 -3.05 -2.72 -5.79
C SER A 85 -2.63 -2.56 -4.33
N GLY A 86 -1.40 -2.10 -4.08
CA GLY A 86 -0.92 -1.76 -2.74
C GLY A 86 -1.59 -0.52 -2.17
N MET A 87 -1.92 0.45 -3.02
CA MET A 87 -2.59 1.70 -2.60
C MET A 87 -4.10 1.57 -2.46
N ALA A 88 -4.73 0.63 -3.18
CA ALA A 88 -6.18 0.45 -3.16
C ALA A 88 -6.64 -0.59 -2.14
N CYS A 89 -5.87 -1.67 -1.94
CA CYS A 89 -6.30 -2.78 -1.10
C CYS A 89 -6.40 -2.35 0.37
N GLN A 90 -7.61 -2.41 0.93
CA GLN A 90 -7.90 -2.11 2.34
C GLN A 90 -7.27 -0.79 2.83
N SER A 91 -7.33 0.25 2.01
CA SER A 91 -6.49 1.42 2.28
C SER A 91 -7.25 2.71 2.59
N HIS A 92 -8.39 2.95 1.95
CA HIS A 92 -9.06 4.25 1.90
C HIS A 92 -8.22 5.37 1.24
N LEU A 93 -7.16 5.02 0.50
CA LEU A 93 -6.23 6.01 -0.06
C LEU A 93 -6.53 6.36 -1.51
N LEU A 94 -7.15 5.45 -2.29
CA LEU A 94 -7.51 5.71 -3.68
C LEU A 94 -9.02 5.77 -3.89
N ASN A 95 -9.43 6.64 -4.80
CA ASN A 95 -10.76 6.64 -5.39
C ASN A 95 -10.77 5.61 -6.52
N ILE A 96 -11.52 4.53 -6.34
CA ILE A 96 -11.56 3.41 -7.30
C ILE A 96 -12.29 3.79 -8.60
N ARG A 97 -13.11 4.83 -8.59
CA ARG A 97 -13.87 5.25 -9.78
C ARG A 97 -13.02 5.97 -10.82
N ASP A 98 -12.07 6.78 -10.36
CA ASP A 98 -11.23 7.61 -11.24
C ASP A 98 -9.74 7.25 -11.16
N GLY A 99 -9.34 6.38 -10.23
CA GLY A 99 -7.96 5.96 -10.02
C GLY A 99 -7.07 7.03 -9.36
N GLY A 100 -7.68 8.14 -8.93
CA GLY A 100 -6.98 9.22 -8.22
C GLY A 100 -6.94 9.00 -6.71
N TYR A 101 -6.39 9.97 -6.00
CA TYR A 101 -6.40 9.96 -4.54
C TYR A 101 -7.81 10.16 -3.98
N SER A 102 -8.12 9.48 -2.88
CA SER A 102 -9.40 9.60 -2.20
C SER A 102 -9.62 10.98 -1.57
N SER A 103 -10.87 11.25 -1.23
CA SER A 103 -11.25 12.46 -0.48
C SER A 103 -10.56 12.55 0.88
N LEU A 104 -10.22 11.41 1.51
CA LEU A 104 -9.39 11.37 2.72
C LEU A 104 -8.00 11.95 2.46
N VAL A 105 -7.29 11.44 1.46
CA VAL A 105 -5.92 11.87 1.13
C VAL A 105 -5.89 13.36 0.81
N LYS A 106 -6.84 13.85 0.01
CA LYS A 106 -6.99 15.27 -0.33
C LYS A 106 -7.27 16.13 0.90
N ARG A 107 -8.23 15.71 1.73
CA ARG A 107 -8.61 16.42 2.98
C ARG A 107 -7.45 16.53 3.97
N MET A 108 -6.65 15.46 4.09
CA MET A 108 -5.51 15.42 5.00
C MET A 108 -4.24 16.05 4.43
N GLY A 109 -4.24 16.43 3.14
CA GLY A 109 -3.07 17.01 2.47
C GLY A 109 -1.93 16.02 2.27
N TRP A 110 -2.23 14.72 2.14
CA TRP A 110 -1.20 13.68 2.05
C TRP A 110 -0.69 13.41 0.64
N GLU A 111 -1.31 13.98 -0.39
CA GLU A 111 -0.91 13.74 -1.79
C GLU A 111 0.60 13.88 -2.04
N PRO A 112 1.29 14.93 -1.52
CA PRO A 112 2.73 15.08 -1.73
C PRO A 112 3.59 14.01 -1.05
N LEU A 113 3.02 13.22 -0.13
CA LEU A 113 3.75 12.16 0.57
C LEU A 113 3.87 10.88 -0.27
N PHE A 114 3.03 10.70 -1.28
CA PHE A 114 3.05 9.50 -2.10
C PHE A 114 3.95 9.69 -3.31
N PRO A 115 4.92 8.77 -3.54
CA PRO A 115 5.74 8.81 -4.75
C PRO A 115 4.92 8.47 -6.00
N PRO A 116 5.48 8.67 -7.20
CA PRO A 116 4.78 8.41 -8.45
C PRO A 116 4.21 6.98 -8.54
N MET A 117 3.04 6.86 -9.15
CA MET A 117 2.40 5.59 -9.41
C MET A 117 3.12 4.84 -10.53
N ALA A 118 3.47 3.59 -10.30
CA ALA A 118 4.03 2.67 -11.29
C ALA A 118 3.07 1.49 -11.53
N LYS A 119 3.20 0.85 -12.67
CA LYS A 119 2.50 -0.42 -12.93
C LYS A 119 3.20 -1.56 -12.21
N ALA A 120 2.46 -2.54 -11.72
CA ALA A 120 3.00 -3.69 -10.98
C ALA A 120 4.19 -4.37 -11.68
N TRP A 121 4.12 -4.47 -13.00
CA TRP A 121 5.14 -5.11 -13.86
C TRP A 121 6.21 -4.15 -14.40
N GLU A 122 6.17 -2.88 -14.00
CA GLU A 122 7.13 -1.89 -14.44
C GLU A 122 8.48 -2.11 -13.74
N THR A 123 9.55 -2.16 -14.54
CA THR A 123 10.92 -2.18 -14.00
C THR A 123 11.26 -0.81 -13.45
N ILE A 124 11.35 -0.70 -12.14
CA ILE A 124 11.66 0.55 -11.43
C ILE A 124 13.17 0.76 -11.23
N GLY A 125 13.95 -0.27 -11.41
CA GLY A 125 15.40 -0.21 -11.27
C GLY A 125 16.05 -1.57 -11.35
N THR A 126 17.33 -1.62 -10.98
CA THR A 126 18.10 -2.85 -10.86
C THR A 126 18.43 -3.14 -9.40
N LEU A 127 18.67 -4.40 -9.11
CA LEU A 127 19.08 -4.84 -7.77
C LEU A 127 20.33 -4.10 -7.32
N ARG A 128 20.33 -3.59 -6.10
CA ARG A 128 21.48 -2.91 -5.50
C ARG A 128 22.68 -3.84 -5.37
N GLY A 129 23.88 -3.28 -5.46
CA GLY A 129 25.14 -4.02 -5.45
C GLY A 129 25.32 -4.92 -4.22
N GLU A 130 24.82 -4.52 -3.07
CA GLU A 130 24.86 -5.28 -1.82
C GLU A 130 24.13 -6.64 -1.87
N PHE A 131 23.17 -6.78 -2.82
CA PHE A 131 22.46 -8.03 -3.06
C PHE A 131 23.06 -8.88 -4.20
N LEU A 132 24.08 -8.40 -4.88
CA LEU A 132 24.71 -9.08 -6.03
C LEU A 132 25.76 -10.12 -5.62
N GLY A 133 25.92 -10.44 -4.34
CA GLY A 133 26.85 -11.45 -3.83
C GLY A 133 26.42 -12.90 -4.12
N ASN A 134 27.34 -13.85 -3.84
CA ASN A 134 27.04 -15.28 -3.77
C ASN A 134 26.49 -15.94 -5.05
N GLY A 135 27.07 -15.62 -6.22
CA GLY A 135 26.76 -16.32 -7.46
C GLY A 135 25.62 -15.75 -8.29
N PHE A 136 24.99 -14.66 -7.84
CA PHE A 136 24.03 -13.95 -8.68
C PHE A 136 24.78 -13.27 -9.84
N ARG A 137 24.55 -13.78 -11.05
CA ARG A 137 25.17 -13.27 -12.28
C ARG A 137 24.17 -12.40 -13.03
N GLY A 138 24.32 -11.10 -12.92
CA GLY A 138 23.47 -10.15 -13.65
C GLY A 138 23.03 -8.97 -12.78
N ARG A 139 22.31 -8.03 -13.39
CA ARG A 139 21.85 -6.82 -12.68
C ARG A 139 20.53 -7.02 -11.95
N GLY A 140 19.74 -8.04 -12.29
CA GLY A 140 18.40 -8.27 -11.77
C GLY A 140 17.48 -7.06 -11.91
N ASN A 141 16.40 -7.18 -12.65
CA ASN A 141 15.39 -6.13 -12.71
C ASN A 141 14.51 -6.20 -11.46
N VAL A 142 14.26 -5.06 -10.83
CA VAL A 142 13.31 -4.92 -9.73
C VAL A 142 12.03 -4.33 -10.28
N LEU A 143 10.92 -5.05 -10.12
CA LEU A 143 9.59 -4.57 -10.50
C LEU A 143 8.96 -3.79 -9.36
N ALA A 144 7.97 -2.95 -9.66
CA ALA A 144 7.22 -2.20 -8.64
C ALA A 144 6.54 -3.13 -7.62
N GLY A 145 6.17 -4.34 -8.06
CA GLY A 145 5.50 -5.32 -7.21
C GLY A 145 3.98 -5.14 -7.19
N VAL A 146 3.29 -6.11 -6.61
CA VAL A 146 1.83 -6.19 -6.58
C VAL A 146 1.40 -6.79 -5.23
N HIS A 147 0.22 -6.41 -4.75
CA HIS A 147 -0.37 -7.02 -3.56
C HIS A 147 -0.49 -8.54 -3.73
N ASP A 148 -0.19 -9.32 -2.71
CA ASP A 148 -0.09 -10.79 -2.76
C ASP A 148 -1.35 -11.48 -3.31
N SER A 149 -2.52 -11.11 -2.80
CA SER A 149 -3.80 -11.64 -3.29
C SER A 149 -4.07 -11.27 -4.76
N ASN A 150 -3.69 -10.04 -5.16
CA ASN A 150 -3.77 -9.60 -6.56
C ASN A 150 -2.77 -10.34 -7.44
N ALA A 151 -1.58 -10.68 -6.94
CA ALA A 151 -0.61 -11.51 -7.65
C ALA A 151 -1.18 -12.90 -7.93
N ASN A 152 -1.86 -13.49 -6.95
CA ASN A 152 -2.54 -14.78 -7.13
C ASN A 152 -3.60 -14.71 -8.22
N TYR A 153 -4.43 -13.66 -8.25
CA TYR A 153 -5.44 -13.46 -9.29
C TYR A 153 -4.80 -13.20 -10.68
N LEU A 154 -3.80 -12.35 -10.74
CA LEU A 154 -3.07 -12.01 -11.96
C LEU A 154 -2.48 -13.24 -12.67
N ARG A 155 -2.03 -14.22 -11.91
CA ARG A 155 -1.51 -15.49 -12.45
C ARG A 155 -2.50 -16.19 -13.37
N TYR A 156 -3.77 -16.21 -13.00
CA TYR A 156 -4.83 -16.87 -13.80
C TYR A 156 -5.22 -16.01 -15.00
N LEU A 157 -5.28 -14.70 -14.86
CA LEU A 157 -5.49 -13.78 -15.98
C LEU A 157 -4.39 -13.90 -17.01
N ALA A 158 -3.12 -13.92 -16.59
CA ALA A 158 -1.96 -14.09 -17.46
C ALA A 158 -1.95 -15.48 -18.12
N GLY A 159 -2.52 -16.50 -17.47
CA GLY A 159 -2.75 -17.84 -18.01
C GLY A 159 -3.90 -17.93 -19.01
N GLY A 160 -4.57 -16.82 -19.34
CA GLY A 160 -5.63 -16.76 -20.35
C GLY A 160 -7.03 -17.10 -19.83
N GLN A 161 -7.21 -17.27 -18.50
CA GLN A 161 -8.54 -17.47 -17.92
C GLN A 161 -9.36 -16.18 -18.05
N LYS A 162 -10.57 -16.28 -18.61
CA LYS A 162 -11.42 -15.10 -18.90
C LYS A 162 -12.68 -15.03 -18.05
N LYS A 163 -13.16 -16.15 -17.52
CA LYS A 163 -14.35 -16.25 -16.69
C LYS A 163 -14.07 -17.27 -15.59
N PHE A 164 -13.82 -16.80 -14.41
CA PHE A 164 -13.56 -17.66 -13.26
C PHE A 164 -13.72 -16.85 -11.96
N THR A 165 -14.10 -17.52 -10.91
CA THR A 165 -14.03 -17.00 -9.55
C THR A 165 -12.84 -17.64 -8.86
N LEU A 166 -11.95 -16.83 -8.29
CA LEU A 166 -10.83 -17.29 -7.48
C LEU A 166 -11.14 -17.08 -6.01
N LEU A 167 -11.04 -18.13 -5.22
CA LEU A 167 -11.01 -18.04 -3.77
C LEU A 167 -9.56 -18.18 -3.30
N SER A 168 -8.98 -17.07 -2.88
CA SER A 168 -7.65 -17.05 -2.26
C SER A 168 -7.83 -17.30 -0.75
N THR A 169 -7.33 -18.44 -0.28
CA THR A 169 -7.44 -18.87 1.12
C THR A 169 -6.07 -18.80 1.79
N GLY A 170 -6.04 -18.16 2.95
CA GLY A 170 -4.83 -17.98 3.75
C GLY A 170 -5.24 -17.43 5.11
N THR A 171 -4.57 -16.46 5.64
CA THR A 171 -4.99 -15.71 6.84
C THR A 171 -6.37 -15.08 6.63
N TRP A 172 -6.64 -14.65 5.42
CA TRP A 172 -7.94 -14.14 4.96
C TRP A 172 -8.49 -15.02 3.84
N ILE A 173 -9.82 -15.03 3.69
CA ILE A 173 -10.49 -15.62 2.53
C ILE A 173 -10.96 -14.45 1.66
N ILE A 174 -10.38 -14.36 0.46
CA ILE A 174 -10.67 -13.29 -0.50
C ILE A 174 -11.22 -13.91 -1.77
N GLY A 175 -12.41 -13.47 -2.18
CA GLY A 175 -13.02 -13.83 -3.46
C GLY A 175 -12.70 -12.78 -4.53
N PHE A 176 -12.31 -13.24 -5.70
CA PHE A 176 -12.17 -12.44 -6.92
C PHE A 176 -13.11 -13.01 -7.99
N ASP A 177 -13.84 -12.12 -8.67
CA ASP A 177 -14.77 -12.46 -9.75
C ASP A 177 -14.52 -11.60 -10.98
#